data_ce8df35687976de02e611abf3102250e
#
_entry.id   ce8df35687976de02e611abf3102250e
#
_cell.length_a   1.000
_cell.length_b   1.000
_cell.length_c   1.000
_cell.angle_alpha   90.00
_cell.angle_beta   90.00
_cell.angle_gamma   90.00
#
_symmetry.space_group_name_H-M   'P 1'
#
loop_
_entity.id
_entity.type
_entity.pdbx_description
1 polymer ?
#
loop_
_entity_poly.entity_id
_entity_poly.type
_entity_poly.pdbx_seq_one_letter_code
_entity_poly.pdbx_strand_id
1 'polypeptide(L)'
;LYCERIFGPTKDWECHCGKYKRIRYKGKICDRCGVEVTKAKVRRERMGHIELAAPVSHIWYFKGIPSRIGLMLDISPRLLEKVLYFASYIVTNPGLTPLEKKQLLTEKEYREMRERYGDEFEASMGAEAIQELLKEIDLDQLSAELTAEVEKSSGQKKVRILKRLEVVEAFRISGNRPEWMVMDV
;
A
#
# COMPACT_ATOMS: atom_id res chain seq x y z
N LEU A 1 13.48 -13.88 -9.36
CA LEU A 1 13.08 -15.29 -9.38
C LEU A 1 14.15 -16.20 -10.00
N TYR A 2 14.95 -15.71 -10.90
CA TYR A 2 16.02 -16.49 -11.54
C TYR A 2 17.36 -16.45 -10.78
N CYS A 3 17.46 -15.63 -9.73
CA CYS A 3 18.70 -15.52 -8.99
C CYS A 3 18.99 -16.78 -8.16
N GLU A 4 20.05 -17.51 -8.53
CA GLU A 4 20.45 -18.72 -7.81
C GLU A 4 21.16 -18.42 -6.48
N ARG A 5 21.73 -17.24 -6.31
CA ARG A 5 22.34 -16.82 -5.03
C ARG A 5 21.30 -16.65 -3.94
N ILE A 6 20.16 -16.08 -4.27
CA ILE A 6 19.05 -15.85 -3.33
C ILE A 6 18.24 -17.12 -3.15
N PHE A 7 17.74 -17.70 -4.25
CA PHE A 7 16.76 -18.79 -4.20
C PHE A 7 17.39 -20.19 -4.21
N GLY A 8 18.65 -20.29 -4.55
CA GLY A 8 19.37 -21.58 -4.62
C GLY A 8 19.57 -22.09 -6.04
N PRO A 9 20.28 -23.21 -6.19
CA PRO A 9 20.66 -23.76 -7.47
C PRO A 9 19.45 -24.33 -8.24
N THR A 10 19.56 -24.38 -9.55
CA THR A 10 18.57 -25.02 -10.45
C THR A 10 18.71 -26.53 -10.52
N LYS A 11 19.91 -27.06 -10.23
CA LYS A 11 20.20 -28.49 -10.19
C LYS A 11 20.64 -28.89 -8.79
N ASP A 12 20.23 -30.11 -8.39
CA ASP A 12 20.61 -30.65 -7.09
C ASP A 12 22.12 -30.78 -6.93
N TRP A 13 22.64 -30.27 -5.82
CA TRP A 13 24.04 -30.39 -5.42
C TRP A 13 25.04 -29.83 -6.42
N GLU A 14 24.64 -28.85 -7.23
CA GLU A 14 25.49 -28.19 -8.21
C GLU A 14 25.38 -26.67 -8.08
N CYS A 15 26.53 -25.99 -8.01
CA CYS A 15 26.54 -24.52 -8.09
C CYS A 15 26.36 -24.06 -9.55
N HIS A 16 26.07 -22.79 -9.75
CA HIS A 16 25.82 -22.24 -11.09
C HIS A 16 27.02 -22.42 -12.05
N CYS A 17 28.24 -22.17 -11.60
CA CYS A 17 29.43 -22.28 -12.45
C CYS A 17 29.96 -23.72 -12.61
N GLY A 18 29.38 -24.69 -11.90
CA GLY A 18 29.77 -26.10 -11.97
C GLY A 18 31.06 -26.48 -11.23
N LYS A 19 31.66 -25.55 -10.48
CA LYS A 19 32.90 -25.86 -9.70
C LYS A 19 32.64 -26.92 -8.64
N TYR A 20 31.47 -26.89 -8.02
CA TYR A 20 31.02 -27.85 -7.01
C TYR A 20 29.77 -28.57 -7.51
N LYS A 21 29.84 -29.90 -7.73
CA LYS A 21 28.79 -30.71 -8.34
C LYS A 21 28.36 -31.93 -7.53
N ARG A 22 28.77 -32.09 -6.30
CA ARG A 22 28.50 -33.32 -5.55
C ARG A 22 27.98 -33.02 -4.15
N ILE A 23 27.19 -33.97 -3.60
CA ILE A 23 26.60 -33.91 -2.26
C ILE A 23 27.64 -33.71 -1.15
N ARG A 24 28.89 -34.12 -1.36
CA ARG A 24 29.99 -33.91 -0.38
C ARG A 24 30.24 -32.43 -0.08
N TYR A 25 29.81 -31.53 -0.99
CA TYR A 25 29.93 -30.08 -0.82
C TYR A 25 28.66 -29.45 -0.27
N LYS A 26 27.70 -30.25 0.25
CA LYS A 26 26.45 -29.76 0.81
C LYS A 26 26.67 -28.58 1.76
N GLY A 27 25.88 -27.51 1.56
CA GLY A 27 25.92 -26.30 2.37
C GLY A 27 27.08 -25.36 2.09
N LYS A 28 28.00 -25.74 1.18
CA LYS A 28 29.10 -24.85 0.78
C LYS A 28 28.59 -23.78 -0.18
N ILE A 29 28.95 -22.53 0.09
CA ILE A 29 28.73 -21.42 -0.83
C ILE A 29 29.92 -21.37 -1.78
N CYS A 30 29.64 -21.41 -3.09
CA CYS A 30 30.70 -21.35 -4.09
C CYS A 30 31.42 -19.99 -4.05
N ASP A 31 32.75 -20.04 -3.89
CA ASP A 31 33.61 -18.85 -3.89
C ASP A 31 33.66 -18.13 -5.24
N ARG A 32 33.32 -18.82 -6.34
CA ARG A 32 33.31 -18.26 -7.70
C ARG A 32 31.98 -17.65 -8.10
N CYS A 33 30.84 -18.34 -7.89
CA CYS A 33 29.53 -17.89 -8.32
C CYS A 33 28.58 -17.48 -7.17
N GLY A 34 28.95 -17.76 -5.92
CA GLY A 34 28.17 -17.41 -4.74
C GLY A 34 26.91 -18.26 -4.52
N VAL A 35 26.70 -19.32 -5.29
CA VAL A 35 25.54 -20.19 -5.17
C VAL A 35 25.83 -21.31 -4.13
N GLU A 36 24.89 -21.54 -3.23
CA GLU A 36 24.97 -22.60 -2.24
C GLU A 36 24.72 -23.97 -2.89
N VAL A 37 25.55 -24.95 -2.54
CA VAL A 37 25.37 -26.33 -2.98
C VAL A 37 24.31 -27.01 -2.14
N THR A 38 23.11 -27.08 -2.65
CA THR A 38 21.94 -27.68 -1.97
C THR A 38 20.97 -28.25 -3.01
N LYS A 39 19.85 -28.80 -2.54
CA LYS A 39 18.81 -29.28 -3.44
C LYS A 39 18.09 -28.13 -4.15
N ALA A 40 17.75 -28.32 -5.41
CA ALA A 40 16.96 -27.36 -6.18
C ALA A 40 15.58 -27.07 -5.56
N LYS A 41 15.04 -27.96 -4.75
CA LYS A 41 13.78 -27.78 -4.03
C LYS A 41 13.75 -26.51 -3.17
N VAL A 42 14.88 -26.06 -2.63
CA VAL A 42 14.96 -24.86 -1.80
C VAL A 42 14.47 -23.59 -2.55
N ARG A 43 14.48 -23.61 -3.86
CA ARG A 43 13.94 -22.52 -4.69
C ARG A 43 12.44 -22.28 -4.48
N ARG A 44 11.71 -23.29 -4.01
CA ARG A 44 10.28 -23.21 -3.67
C ARG A 44 10.05 -22.86 -2.20
N GLU A 45 11.08 -22.89 -1.38
CA GLU A 45 10.98 -22.67 0.06
C GLU A 45 11.54 -21.30 0.46
N ARG A 46 12.54 -20.80 -0.26
CA ARG A 46 13.20 -19.53 0.05
C ARG A 46 12.33 -18.36 -0.40
N MET A 47 12.23 -17.38 0.48
CA MET A 47 11.55 -16.11 0.23
C MET A 47 12.57 -15.06 -0.20
N GLY A 48 12.15 -14.19 -1.08
CA GLY A 48 12.88 -12.99 -1.47
C GLY A 48 11.91 -11.82 -1.51
N HIS A 49 12.44 -10.60 -1.62
CA HIS A 49 11.63 -9.41 -1.78
C HIS A 49 12.18 -8.54 -2.90
N ILE A 50 11.30 -7.69 -3.43
CA ILE A 50 11.67 -6.63 -4.37
C ILE A 50 11.40 -5.32 -3.66
N GLU A 51 12.43 -4.51 -3.49
CA GLU A 51 12.29 -3.16 -2.96
C GLU A 51 11.67 -2.25 -4.02
N LEU A 52 10.54 -1.65 -3.68
CA LEU A 52 9.83 -0.75 -4.58
C LEU A 52 10.44 0.65 -4.53
N ALA A 53 10.53 1.32 -5.68
CA ALA A 53 10.99 2.71 -5.76
C ALA A 53 9.99 3.70 -5.14
N ALA A 54 8.71 3.35 -5.11
CA ALA A 54 7.63 4.11 -4.50
C ALA A 54 6.54 3.14 -4.01
N PRO A 55 5.74 3.53 -3.02
CA PRO A 55 4.60 2.74 -2.58
C PRO A 55 3.60 2.44 -3.70
N VAL A 56 3.00 1.26 -3.67
CA VAL A 56 2.00 0.81 -4.66
C VAL A 56 0.73 0.37 -3.94
N SER A 57 -0.41 0.90 -4.35
CA SER A 57 -1.71 0.51 -3.82
C SER A 57 -2.06 -0.92 -4.25
N HIS A 58 -2.47 -1.75 -3.29
CA HIS A 58 -2.88 -3.12 -3.59
C HIS A 58 -4.22 -3.12 -4.34
N ILE A 59 -4.24 -3.76 -5.50
CA ILE A 59 -5.40 -3.73 -6.41
C ILE A 59 -6.68 -4.31 -5.81
N TRP A 60 -6.58 -5.30 -4.93
CA TRP A 60 -7.76 -5.88 -4.27
C TRP A 60 -8.49 -4.88 -3.38
N TYR A 61 -7.77 -3.95 -2.77
CA TYR A 61 -8.34 -2.94 -1.88
C TYR A 61 -8.70 -1.64 -2.62
N PHE A 62 -8.11 -1.43 -3.79
CA PHE A 62 -8.40 -0.29 -4.65
C PHE A 62 -9.55 -0.57 -5.63
N LYS A 63 -9.42 -1.60 -6.49
CA LYS A 63 -10.41 -1.94 -7.54
C LYS A 63 -11.45 -2.98 -7.12
N GLY A 64 -11.43 -3.43 -5.89
CA GLY A 64 -12.50 -4.28 -5.35
C GLY A 64 -13.86 -3.56 -5.37
N ILE A 65 -14.93 -4.32 -5.38
CA ILE A 65 -16.30 -3.79 -5.28
C ILE A 65 -16.91 -4.29 -3.97
N PRO A 66 -17.08 -3.42 -2.97
CA PRO A 66 -16.69 -2.00 -2.91
C PRO A 66 -15.16 -1.81 -2.69
N SER A 67 -14.64 -0.64 -3.09
CA SER A 67 -13.24 -0.27 -2.80
C SER A 67 -13.03 -0.11 -1.30
N ARG A 68 -12.15 -0.92 -0.70
CA ARG A 68 -11.85 -0.85 0.74
C ARG A 68 -11.15 0.44 1.12
N ILE A 69 -10.18 0.88 0.32
CA ILE A 69 -9.49 2.17 0.49
C ILE A 69 -10.49 3.32 0.36
N GLY A 70 -11.35 3.26 -0.65
CA GLY A 70 -12.38 4.28 -0.87
C GLY A 70 -13.36 4.40 0.30
N LEU A 71 -13.81 3.29 0.88
CA LEU A 71 -14.69 3.27 2.06
C LEU A 71 -13.97 3.79 3.31
N MET A 72 -12.71 3.39 3.51
CA MET A 72 -11.92 3.82 4.67
C MET A 72 -11.70 5.33 4.68
N LEU A 73 -11.31 5.90 3.53
CA LEU A 73 -11.02 7.32 3.37
C LEU A 73 -12.25 8.19 3.06
N ASP A 74 -13.39 7.57 2.78
CA ASP A 74 -14.59 8.24 2.24
C ASP A 74 -14.35 9.00 0.92
N ILE A 75 -13.57 8.38 0.05
CA ILE A 75 -13.24 8.90 -1.28
C ILE A 75 -13.88 8.00 -2.32
N SER A 76 -14.53 8.60 -3.34
CA SER A 76 -15.11 7.80 -4.43
C SER A 76 -14.00 7.10 -5.25
N PRO A 77 -14.26 5.91 -5.80
CA PRO A 77 -13.27 5.18 -6.59
C PRO A 77 -12.71 5.98 -7.79
N ARG A 78 -13.53 6.84 -8.41
CA ARG A 78 -13.11 7.70 -9.51
C ARG A 78 -12.11 8.77 -9.08
N LEU A 79 -12.32 9.36 -7.91
CA LEU A 79 -11.40 10.35 -7.35
C LEU A 79 -10.10 9.68 -6.88
N LEU A 80 -10.22 8.53 -6.24
CA LEU A 80 -9.07 7.72 -5.81
C LEU A 80 -8.18 7.31 -7.01
N GLU A 81 -8.81 6.91 -8.13
CA GLU A 81 -8.10 6.58 -9.36
C GLU A 81 -7.29 7.77 -9.91
N LYS A 82 -7.86 8.98 -9.90
CA LYS A 82 -7.13 10.19 -10.33
C LYS A 82 -5.88 10.44 -9.50
N VAL A 83 -5.93 10.22 -8.22
CA VAL A 83 -4.77 10.39 -7.33
C VAL A 83 -3.73 9.31 -7.58
N LEU A 84 -4.14 8.04 -7.62
CA LEU A 84 -3.24 6.90 -7.78
C LEU A 84 -2.53 6.88 -9.15
N TYR A 85 -3.17 7.37 -10.20
CA TYR A 85 -2.58 7.47 -11.55
C TYR A 85 -1.95 8.85 -11.86
N PHE A 86 -1.67 9.64 -10.84
CA PHE A 86 -0.97 10.93 -10.98
C PHE A 86 -1.69 11.97 -11.84
N ALA A 87 -3.03 11.91 -11.92
CA ALA A 87 -3.84 12.88 -12.63
C ALA A 87 -4.24 14.09 -11.79
N SER A 88 -4.27 13.95 -10.46
CA SER A 88 -4.65 15.03 -9.53
C SER A 88 -3.87 14.93 -8.22
N TYR A 89 -3.63 16.07 -7.60
CA TYR A 89 -3.14 16.14 -6.23
C TYR A 89 -4.26 15.88 -5.23
N ILE A 90 -3.92 15.35 -4.07
CA ILE A 90 -4.82 15.27 -2.92
C ILE A 90 -4.19 16.01 -1.75
N VAL A 91 -4.99 16.83 -1.06
CA VAL A 91 -4.55 17.55 0.12
C VAL A 91 -4.43 16.58 1.29
N THR A 92 -3.22 16.39 1.78
CA THR A 92 -2.94 15.55 2.96
C THR A 92 -3.03 16.35 4.24
N ASN A 93 -2.52 17.58 4.23
CA ASN A 93 -2.63 18.52 5.35
C ASN A 93 -3.03 19.90 4.82
N PRO A 94 -4.23 20.42 5.13
CA PRO A 94 -4.68 21.72 4.66
C PRO A 94 -4.02 22.91 5.39
N GLY A 95 -3.41 22.68 6.57
CA GLY A 95 -2.85 23.76 7.38
C GLY A 95 -3.85 24.86 7.71
N LEU A 96 -3.43 26.10 7.59
CA LEU A 96 -4.27 27.29 7.80
C LEU A 96 -4.91 27.84 6.51
N THR A 97 -4.86 27.06 5.42
CA THR A 97 -5.43 27.45 4.12
C THR A 97 -6.94 27.15 4.04
N PRO A 98 -7.68 27.75 3.09
CA PRO A 98 -9.11 27.46 2.90
C PRO A 98 -9.36 26.10 2.24
N LEU A 99 -8.32 25.28 2.03
CA LEU A 99 -8.44 23.93 1.48
C LEU A 99 -9.03 22.97 2.52
N GLU A 100 -9.72 21.96 2.01
CA GLU A 100 -10.22 20.87 2.85
C GLU A 100 -9.29 19.66 2.76
N LYS A 101 -9.16 18.92 3.87
CA LYS A 101 -8.44 17.65 3.87
C LYS A 101 -9.08 16.67 2.89
N LYS A 102 -8.27 15.96 2.11
CA LYS A 102 -8.67 15.04 1.03
C LYS A 102 -9.29 15.75 -0.19
N GLN A 103 -9.24 17.06 -0.28
CA GLN A 103 -9.63 17.78 -1.49
C GLN A 103 -8.69 17.45 -2.65
N LEU A 104 -9.25 17.20 -3.83
CA LEU A 104 -8.46 17.02 -5.05
C LEU A 104 -8.18 18.37 -5.70
N LEU A 105 -6.94 18.54 -6.15
CA LEU A 105 -6.49 19.71 -6.90
C LEU A 105 -5.96 19.27 -8.26
N THR A 106 -6.33 19.99 -9.31
CA THR A 106 -5.65 19.87 -10.59
C THR A 106 -4.25 20.48 -10.48
N GLU A 107 -3.38 20.20 -11.44
CA GLU A 107 -2.03 20.78 -11.45
C GLU A 107 -2.05 22.31 -11.47
N LYS A 108 -3.01 22.90 -12.21
CA LYS A 108 -3.21 24.34 -12.24
C LYS A 108 -3.60 24.90 -10.87
N GLU A 109 -4.62 24.34 -10.25
CA GLU A 109 -5.08 24.73 -8.91
C GLU A 109 -3.98 24.57 -7.87
N TYR A 110 -3.21 23.48 -7.94
CA TYR A 110 -2.07 23.25 -7.04
C TYR A 110 -1.03 24.36 -7.17
N ARG A 111 -0.65 24.74 -8.41
CA ARG A 111 0.30 25.86 -8.62
C ARG A 111 -0.23 27.17 -8.09
N GLU A 112 -1.49 27.52 -8.37
CA GLU A 112 -2.13 28.73 -7.86
C GLU A 112 -2.17 28.77 -6.34
N MET A 113 -2.45 27.63 -5.70
CA MET A 113 -2.45 27.54 -4.23
C MET A 113 -1.03 27.61 -3.65
N ARG A 114 -0.03 27.03 -4.31
CA ARG A 114 1.37 27.17 -3.92
C ARG A 114 1.89 28.60 -4.04
N GLU A 115 1.48 29.35 -5.07
CA GLU A 115 1.82 30.75 -5.21
C GLU A 115 1.23 31.62 -4.11
N ARG A 116 0.01 31.30 -3.65
CA ARG A 116 -0.69 32.07 -2.61
C ARG A 116 -0.27 31.73 -1.18
N TYR A 117 -0.09 30.47 -0.89
CA TYR A 117 0.07 29.95 0.47
C TYR A 117 1.42 29.26 0.72
N GLY A 118 2.26 29.11 -0.31
CA GLY A 118 3.58 28.49 -0.18
C GLY A 118 3.50 27.10 0.43
N ASP A 119 4.23 26.89 1.52
CA ASP A 119 4.32 25.63 2.24
C ASP A 119 3.34 25.50 3.42
N GLU A 120 2.32 26.36 3.49
CA GLU A 120 1.30 26.30 4.55
C GLU A 120 0.37 25.10 4.45
N PHE A 121 0.34 24.42 3.32
CA PHE A 121 -0.42 23.18 3.11
C PHE A 121 0.44 22.10 2.46
N GLU A 122 0.04 20.86 2.62
CA GLU A 122 0.67 19.70 2.01
C GLU A 122 -0.33 19.00 1.09
N ALA A 123 0.10 18.73 -0.14
CA ALA A 123 -0.64 17.96 -1.11
C ALA A 123 0.33 17.12 -1.93
N SER A 124 -0.02 15.90 -2.22
CA SER A 124 0.81 14.96 -2.99
C SER A 124 -0.03 14.10 -3.93
N MET A 125 0.63 13.29 -4.73
CA MET A 125 0.03 12.38 -5.70
C MET A 125 0.43 10.94 -5.39
N GLY A 126 -0.29 10.00 -6.00
CA GLY A 126 0.06 8.59 -6.01
C GLY A 126 -0.28 7.85 -4.74
N ALA A 127 0.18 6.62 -4.67
CA ALA A 127 -0.12 5.73 -3.54
C ALA A 127 0.51 6.19 -2.23
N GLU A 128 1.61 6.93 -2.28
CA GLU A 128 2.26 7.50 -1.08
C GLU A 128 1.31 8.46 -0.34
N ALA A 129 0.65 9.37 -1.06
CA ALA A 129 -0.35 10.27 -0.49
C ALA A 129 -1.51 9.52 0.17
N ILE A 130 -1.97 8.46 -0.45
CA ILE A 130 -3.03 7.59 0.09
C ILE A 130 -2.53 6.85 1.34
N GLN A 131 -1.30 6.37 1.34
CA GLN A 131 -0.69 5.73 2.50
C GLN A 131 -0.60 6.68 3.71
N GLU A 132 -0.18 7.93 3.49
CA GLU A 132 -0.15 8.95 4.53
C GLU A 132 -1.53 9.19 5.16
N LEU A 133 -2.55 9.37 4.31
CA LEU A 133 -3.92 9.55 4.77
C LEU A 133 -4.43 8.33 5.56
N LEU A 134 -4.06 7.12 5.16
CA LEU A 134 -4.43 5.89 5.87
C LEU A 134 -3.70 5.76 7.22
N LYS A 135 -2.44 6.19 7.32
CA LYS A 135 -1.67 6.18 8.58
C LYS A 135 -2.27 7.08 9.66
N GLU A 136 -2.89 8.17 9.26
CA GLU A 136 -3.48 9.14 10.18
C GLU A 136 -4.84 8.70 10.77
N ILE A 137 -5.44 7.62 10.28
CA ILE A 137 -6.75 7.15 10.74
C ILE A 137 -6.62 6.54 12.13
N ASP A 138 -7.36 7.09 13.08
CA ASP A 138 -7.67 6.45 14.36
C ASP A 138 -8.94 5.61 14.19
N LEU A 139 -8.77 4.29 14.21
CA LEU A 139 -9.88 3.36 13.97
C LEU A 139 -10.93 3.39 15.07
N ASP A 140 -10.54 3.61 16.33
CA ASP A 140 -11.47 3.66 17.46
C ASP A 140 -12.33 4.93 17.40
N GLN A 141 -11.70 6.06 17.13
CA GLN A 141 -12.41 7.33 16.94
C GLN A 141 -13.34 7.27 15.74
N LEU A 142 -12.86 6.79 14.60
CA LEU A 142 -13.67 6.67 13.36
C LEU A 142 -14.86 5.73 13.55
N SER A 143 -14.68 4.62 14.25
CA SER A 143 -15.77 3.69 14.59
C SER A 143 -16.83 4.37 15.44
N ALA A 144 -16.44 5.12 16.47
CA ALA A 144 -17.37 5.84 17.33
C ALA A 144 -18.15 6.93 16.55
N GLU A 145 -17.47 7.70 15.71
CA GLU A 145 -18.09 8.73 14.86
C GLU A 145 -19.10 8.14 13.89
N LEU A 146 -18.75 7.06 13.19
CA LEU A 146 -19.62 6.37 12.25
C LEU A 146 -20.85 5.74 12.96
N THR A 147 -20.65 5.17 14.12
CA THR A 147 -21.75 4.61 14.92
C THR A 147 -22.76 5.68 15.30
N ALA A 148 -22.29 6.83 15.80
CA ALA A 148 -23.14 7.96 16.12
C ALA A 148 -23.86 8.56 14.89
N GLU A 149 -23.20 8.53 13.72
CA GLU A 149 -23.80 8.99 12.47
C GLU A 149 -24.88 8.03 11.95
N VAL A 150 -24.71 6.73 12.14
CA VAL A 150 -25.73 5.70 11.79
C VAL A 150 -27.05 5.96 12.53
N GLU A 151 -26.97 6.31 13.81
CA GLU A 151 -28.16 6.58 14.62
C GLU A 151 -28.96 7.81 14.13
N LYS A 152 -28.24 8.81 13.60
CA LYS A 152 -28.82 10.05 13.09
C LYS A 152 -29.24 9.99 11.62
N SER A 153 -28.89 8.93 10.91
CA SER A 153 -29.05 8.81 9.46
C SER A 153 -30.18 7.83 9.09
N SER A 154 -30.76 8.04 7.92
CA SER A 154 -31.83 7.18 7.38
C SER A 154 -31.59 6.92 5.86
N GLY A 155 -32.32 5.93 5.32
CA GLY A 155 -32.32 5.62 3.91
C GLY A 155 -30.95 5.19 3.36
N GLN A 156 -30.65 5.63 2.15
CA GLN A 156 -29.41 5.25 1.45
C GLN A 156 -28.15 5.78 2.15
N LYS A 157 -28.24 6.93 2.82
CA LYS A 157 -27.11 7.49 3.59
C LYS A 157 -26.71 6.52 4.69
N LYS A 158 -27.67 5.99 5.44
CA LYS A 158 -27.43 5.00 6.49
C LYS A 158 -26.75 3.73 5.95
N VAL A 159 -27.19 3.23 4.80
CA VAL A 159 -26.59 2.04 4.17
C VAL A 159 -25.13 2.28 3.79
N ARG A 160 -24.81 3.47 3.28
CA ARG A 160 -23.42 3.84 2.95
C ARG A 160 -22.53 3.90 4.19
N ILE A 161 -23.03 4.50 5.27
CA ILE A 161 -22.28 4.61 6.53
C ILE A 161 -22.07 3.23 7.15
N LEU A 162 -23.08 2.36 7.12
CA LEU A 162 -22.95 0.98 7.60
C LEU A 162 -21.89 0.18 6.84
N LYS A 163 -21.78 0.34 5.53
CA LYS A 163 -20.73 -0.30 4.73
C LYS A 163 -19.34 0.20 5.12
N ARG A 164 -19.21 1.50 5.41
CA ARG A 164 -17.94 2.06 5.91
C ARG A 164 -17.60 1.50 7.28
N LEU A 165 -18.58 1.50 8.19
CA LEU A 165 -18.41 0.99 9.54
C LEU A 165 -18.01 -0.49 9.55
N GLU A 166 -18.57 -1.32 8.68
CA GLU A 166 -18.19 -2.72 8.53
C GLU A 166 -16.71 -2.89 8.21
N VAL A 167 -16.17 -2.10 7.29
CA VAL A 167 -14.74 -2.14 6.93
C VAL A 167 -13.87 -1.64 8.08
N VAL A 168 -14.24 -0.55 8.72
CA VAL A 168 -13.52 0.02 9.87
C VAL A 168 -13.48 -0.99 11.03
N GLU A 169 -14.60 -1.63 11.37
CA GLU A 169 -14.66 -2.65 12.42
C GLU A 169 -13.84 -3.89 12.07
N ALA A 170 -13.82 -4.31 10.81
CA ALA A 170 -12.98 -5.42 10.37
C ALA A 170 -11.49 -5.15 10.62
N PHE A 171 -11.02 -3.94 10.33
CA PHE A 171 -9.63 -3.53 10.64
C PHE A 171 -9.39 -3.42 12.15
N ARG A 172 -10.32 -2.80 12.88
CA ARG A 172 -10.21 -2.61 14.32
C ARG A 172 -10.11 -3.93 15.08
N ILE A 173 -10.98 -4.88 14.77
CA ILE A 173 -11.05 -6.19 15.44
C ILE A 173 -9.86 -7.07 15.07
N SER A 174 -9.44 -7.07 13.81
CA SER A 174 -8.30 -7.88 13.34
C SER A 174 -6.94 -7.36 13.77
N GLY A 175 -6.85 -6.09 14.19
CA GLY A 175 -5.59 -5.42 14.50
C GLY A 175 -4.74 -5.08 13.29
N ASN A 176 -5.26 -5.24 12.08
CA ASN A 176 -4.58 -4.82 10.87
C ASN A 176 -4.62 -3.29 10.72
N ARG A 177 -3.56 -2.73 10.17
CA ARG A 177 -3.46 -1.30 9.94
C ARG A 177 -3.95 -0.92 8.55
N PRO A 178 -4.74 0.16 8.40
CA PRO A 178 -5.24 0.60 7.10
C PRO A 178 -4.14 0.89 6.06
N GLU A 179 -3.00 1.43 6.48
CA GLU A 179 -1.87 1.73 5.61
C GLU A 179 -1.25 0.49 4.94
N TRP A 180 -1.49 -0.70 5.45
CA TRP A 180 -1.01 -1.95 4.83
C TRP A 180 -1.73 -2.31 3.52
N MET A 181 -2.81 -1.62 3.19
CA MET A 181 -3.44 -1.70 1.87
C MET A 181 -2.58 -1.08 0.77
N VAL A 182 -1.54 -0.34 1.13
CA VAL A 182 -0.51 0.21 0.24
C VAL A 182 0.80 -0.49 0.55
N MET A 183 1.42 -1.05 -0.48
CA MET A 183 2.66 -1.83 -0.37
C MET A 183 3.86 -0.95 -0.67
N ASP A 184 4.91 -1.05 0.12
CA ASP A 184 6.18 -0.34 -0.04
C ASP A 184 7.39 -1.29 -0.20
N VAL A 185 7.19 -2.59 -0.05
CA VAL A 185 8.17 -3.67 -0.26
C VAL A 185 7.60 -4.78 -1.10
#